data_0f1a58ab1630664b3a33642f5c0bb712
#
_entry.id   0f1a58ab1630664b3a33642f5c0bb712
#
_cell.length_a   1.000
_cell.length_b   1.000
_cell.length_c   1.000
_cell.angle_alpha   90.00
_cell.angle_beta   90.00
_cell.angle_gamma   90.00
#
_symmetry.space_group_name_H-M   'P 1'
#
loop_
_entity.id
_entity.type
_entity.pdbx_description
1 polymer ?
#
loop_
_entity_poly.entity_id
_entity_poly.type
_entity_poly.pdbx_seq_one_letter_code
_entity_poly.pdbx_strand_id
1 'polypeptide(L)'
;MKIIRVILAFTAMLVGGGDAMAIEEAKYTVVEKEDIFEIRDYAPHVLAETIVEGSLEDAGNKAFNRLFQYISGNNQTRNKVAMTAPVSQESTGIKIDMTAPVGQQQAGERWAVSFMMPAAYTLETLPKPLDPTVRLRQVPARRMAAIRYSGFWSEEGYLRNKAALVSWIENKGLKAVGEPIWARYNAPFSLWFLRRNEVLISIGN
;
A
#
# COMPACT_ATOMS: atom_id res chain seq x y z
N MET A 1 37.77 24.90 -52.67
CA MET A 1 37.14 24.93 -51.32
C MET A 1 36.51 23.55 -51.04
N LYS A 2 37.20 22.72 -50.28
CA LYS A 2 36.73 21.36 -49.92
C LYS A 2 36.05 21.45 -48.56
N ILE A 3 34.75 21.17 -48.53
CA ILE A 3 33.94 21.13 -47.31
C ILE A 3 34.10 19.73 -46.71
N ILE A 4 34.75 19.66 -45.53
CA ILE A 4 34.89 18.44 -44.72
C ILE A 4 33.61 18.30 -43.93
N ARG A 5 32.81 17.27 -44.21
CA ARG A 5 31.67 16.85 -43.37
C ARG A 5 32.21 15.96 -42.23
N VAL A 6 32.15 16.49 -41.02
CA VAL A 6 32.41 15.73 -39.79
C VAL A 6 31.14 14.97 -39.44
N ILE A 7 31.17 13.65 -39.53
CA ILE A 7 30.11 12.74 -39.04
C ILE A 7 30.41 12.48 -37.58
N LEU A 8 29.59 13.04 -36.68
CA LEU A 8 29.61 12.68 -35.25
C LEU A 8 28.82 11.38 -35.06
N ALA A 9 29.54 10.29 -34.83
CA ALA A 9 28.94 9.04 -34.42
C ALA A 9 28.54 9.13 -32.94
N PHE A 10 27.23 9.16 -32.69
CA PHE A 10 26.66 9.09 -31.35
C PHE A 10 26.64 7.61 -30.93
N THR A 11 27.61 7.20 -30.10
CA THR A 11 27.63 5.87 -29.47
C THR A 11 26.58 5.88 -28.38
N ALA A 12 25.43 5.27 -28.62
CA ALA A 12 24.43 4.99 -27.59
C ALA A 12 24.97 3.94 -26.65
N MET A 13 25.38 4.37 -25.47
CA MET A 13 25.74 3.51 -24.35
C MET A 13 24.45 2.94 -23.78
N LEU A 14 24.13 1.68 -24.09
CA LEU A 14 23.08 0.91 -23.45
C LEU A 14 23.48 0.71 -21.99
N VAL A 15 22.98 1.57 -21.11
CA VAL A 15 22.97 1.34 -19.67
C VAL A 15 21.97 0.23 -19.44
N GLY A 16 22.44 -0.97 -19.15
CA GLY A 16 21.63 -2.08 -18.69
C GLY A 16 20.92 -1.66 -17.39
N GLY A 17 19.66 -1.28 -17.49
CA GLY A 17 18.79 -1.07 -16.34
C GLY A 17 18.56 -2.41 -15.67
N GLY A 18 19.20 -2.63 -14.52
CA GLY A 18 18.71 -3.65 -13.61
C GLY A 18 17.28 -3.31 -13.24
N ASP A 19 16.34 -4.22 -13.48
CA ASP A 19 14.96 -4.10 -13.06
C ASP A 19 14.92 -3.94 -11.54
N ALA A 20 14.90 -2.70 -11.07
CA ALA A 20 14.45 -2.43 -9.71
C ALA A 20 13.01 -2.91 -9.67
N MET A 21 12.76 -4.06 -9.05
CA MET A 21 11.41 -4.62 -8.89
C MET A 21 10.56 -3.53 -8.26
N ALA A 22 9.65 -2.97 -9.05
CA ALA A 22 8.72 -1.97 -8.57
C ALA A 22 7.85 -2.62 -7.49
N ILE A 23 7.74 -1.97 -6.33
CA ILE A 23 6.86 -2.43 -5.24
C ILE A 23 5.44 -2.55 -5.81
N GLU A 24 4.82 -3.70 -5.64
CA GLU A 24 3.46 -3.95 -6.13
C GLU A 24 2.46 -3.01 -5.42
N GLU A 25 1.60 -2.38 -6.19
CA GLU A 25 0.55 -1.49 -5.70
C GLU A 25 -0.85 -2.07 -5.96
N ALA A 26 -1.83 -1.60 -5.16
CA ALA A 26 -3.23 -1.95 -5.36
C ALA A 26 -3.69 -1.56 -6.77
N LYS A 27 -4.28 -2.53 -7.48
CA LYS A 27 -4.76 -2.31 -8.86
C LYS A 27 -6.04 -1.46 -8.84
N TYR A 28 -6.04 -0.39 -9.62
CA TYR A 28 -7.21 0.44 -9.84
C TYR A 28 -7.26 1.00 -11.26
N THR A 29 -8.44 1.42 -11.66
CA THR A 29 -8.67 2.21 -12.89
C THR A 29 -9.09 3.61 -12.50
N VAL A 30 -8.48 4.64 -13.09
CA VAL A 30 -8.90 6.02 -12.93
C VAL A 30 -10.15 6.25 -13.78
N VAL A 31 -11.25 6.60 -13.14
CA VAL A 31 -12.55 6.89 -13.78
C VAL A 31 -12.64 8.36 -14.13
N GLU A 32 -12.19 9.21 -13.21
CA GLU A 32 -12.17 10.66 -13.37
C GLU A 32 -10.93 11.24 -12.70
N LYS A 33 -10.37 12.30 -13.28
CA LYS A 33 -9.21 13.02 -12.74
C LYS A 33 -9.40 14.51 -12.88
N GLU A 34 -9.15 15.22 -11.79
CA GLU A 34 -9.19 16.67 -11.71
C GLU A 34 -8.05 17.16 -10.80
N ASP A 35 -6.99 17.68 -11.41
CA ASP A 35 -5.76 18.11 -10.75
C ASP A 35 -5.16 16.98 -9.84
N ILE A 36 -5.19 17.18 -8.52
CA ILE A 36 -4.68 16.23 -7.52
C ILE A 36 -5.74 15.23 -7.05
N PHE A 37 -7.00 15.37 -7.49
CA PHE A 37 -8.14 14.53 -7.14
C PHE A 37 -8.42 13.50 -8.21
N GLU A 38 -8.80 12.30 -7.81
CA GLU A 38 -9.17 11.21 -8.73
C GLU A 38 -10.36 10.41 -8.16
N ILE A 39 -11.23 9.93 -9.05
CA ILE A 39 -12.15 8.83 -8.76
C ILE A 39 -11.55 7.57 -9.34
N ARG A 40 -11.43 6.54 -8.50
CA ARG A 40 -10.79 5.28 -8.85
C ARG A 40 -11.67 4.09 -8.54
N ASP A 41 -11.73 3.12 -9.45
CA ASP A 41 -12.31 1.80 -9.21
C ASP A 41 -11.19 0.83 -8.82
N TYR A 42 -11.16 0.44 -7.55
CA TYR A 42 -10.19 -0.51 -7.02
C TYR A 42 -10.66 -1.95 -7.24
N ALA A 43 -9.76 -2.80 -7.71
CA ALA A 43 -9.97 -4.23 -7.79
C ALA A 43 -10.06 -4.87 -6.39
N PRO A 44 -10.71 -6.04 -6.25
CA PRO A 44 -10.68 -6.80 -5.00
C PRO A 44 -9.25 -7.15 -4.62
N HIS A 45 -8.93 -7.08 -3.32
CA HIS A 45 -7.60 -7.41 -2.80
C HIS A 45 -7.69 -7.93 -1.36
N VAL A 46 -6.60 -8.51 -0.88
CA VAL A 46 -6.50 -8.97 0.51
C VAL A 46 -5.63 -8.02 1.31
N LEU A 47 -6.02 -7.76 2.55
CA LEU A 47 -5.23 -7.01 3.52
C LEU A 47 -4.80 -7.92 4.66
N ALA A 48 -3.56 -7.75 5.12
CA ALA A 48 -3.17 -8.09 6.48
C ALA A 48 -3.33 -6.83 7.34
N GLU A 49 -4.11 -6.93 8.41
CA GLU A 49 -4.54 -5.79 9.23
C GLU A 49 -4.30 -6.06 10.70
N THR A 50 -3.88 -5.05 11.45
CA THR A 50 -3.80 -5.08 12.91
C THR A 50 -4.40 -3.81 13.49
N ILE A 51 -5.04 -3.93 14.66
CA ILE A 51 -5.64 -2.80 15.37
C ILE A 51 -4.74 -2.43 16.54
N VAL A 52 -4.42 -1.15 16.66
CA VAL A 52 -3.52 -0.61 17.69
C VAL A 52 -4.09 0.66 18.31
N GLU A 53 -3.73 0.89 19.56
CA GLU A 53 -4.03 2.10 20.31
C GLU A 53 -2.88 3.12 20.21
N GLY A 54 -3.18 4.38 20.38
CA GLY A 54 -2.23 5.48 20.40
C GLY A 54 -2.59 6.61 19.45
N SER A 55 -1.68 7.58 19.31
CA SER A 55 -1.81 8.64 18.34
C SER A 55 -1.75 8.09 16.90
N LEU A 56 -2.16 8.90 15.93
CA LEU A 56 -2.04 8.54 14.51
C LEU A 56 -0.62 8.12 14.12
N GLU A 57 0.39 8.80 14.64
CA GLU A 57 1.80 8.57 14.31
C GLU A 57 2.33 7.30 15.01
N ASP A 58 2.08 7.14 16.32
CA ASP A 58 2.54 5.98 17.10
C ASP A 58 1.90 4.67 16.63
N ALA A 59 0.61 4.72 16.32
CA ALA A 59 -0.13 3.56 15.83
C ALA A 59 0.50 3.00 14.55
N GLY A 60 0.91 3.88 13.63
CA GLY A 60 1.59 3.48 12.41
C GLY A 60 2.86 2.69 12.66
N ASN A 61 3.70 3.14 13.59
CA ASN A 61 4.98 2.49 13.90
C ASN A 61 4.80 1.15 14.62
N LYS A 62 3.91 1.09 15.63
CA LYS A 62 3.61 -0.14 16.38
C LYS A 62 3.05 -1.23 15.46
N ALA A 63 2.09 -0.87 14.64
CA ALA A 63 1.44 -1.80 13.73
C ALA A 63 2.37 -2.27 12.62
N PHE A 64 3.21 -1.37 12.08
CA PHE A 64 4.17 -1.72 11.03
C PHE A 64 5.05 -2.89 11.43
N ASN A 65 5.61 -2.89 12.64
CA ASN A 65 6.47 -3.97 13.11
C ASN A 65 5.74 -5.33 13.16
N ARG A 66 4.48 -5.37 13.61
CA ARG A 66 3.68 -6.60 13.64
C ARG A 66 3.41 -7.15 12.23
N LEU A 67 2.98 -6.28 11.34
CA LEU A 67 2.69 -6.64 9.95
C LEU A 67 3.97 -7.03 9.20
N PHE A 68 5.08 -6.34 9.47
CA PHE A 68 6.36 -6.66 8.88
C PHE A 68 6.89 -8.02 9.35
N GLN A 69 6.73 -8.38 10.63
CA GLN A 69 7.05 -9.71 11.11
C GLN A 69 6.23 -10.78 10.39
N TYR A 70 4.92 -10.55 10.19
CA TYR A 70 4.07 -11.47 9.44
C TYR A 70 4.58 -11.73 8.03
N ILE A 71 4.88 -10.71 7.25
CA ILE A 71 5.39 -10.88 5.88
C ILE A 71 6.84 -11.38 5.83
N SER A 72 7.61 -11.21 6.91
CA SER A 72 9.00 -11.68 7.03
C SER A 72 9.12 -13.15 7.45
N GLY A 73 8.00 -13.86 7.65
CA GLY A 73 8.01 -15.28 7.95
C GLY A 73 7.45 -15.65 9.33
N ASN A 74 6.99 -14.69 10.16
CA ASN A 74 6.25 -15.00 11.38
C ASN A 74 4.82 -15.46 11.06
N ASN A 75 4.72 -16.56 10.28
CA ASN A 75 3.49 -17.12 9.77
C ASN A 75 3.61 -18.64 9.60
N GLN A 76 2.47 -19.30 9.42
CA GLN A 76 2.39 -20.75 9.24
C GLN A 76 1.79 -21.06 7.87
N THR A 77 2.50 -21.88 7.07
CA THR A 77 1.98 -22.37 5.78
C THR A 77 0.70 -23.17 5.98
N ARG A 78 -0.27 -23.00 5.07
CA ARG A 78 -1.51 -23.79 5.08
C ARG A 78 -1.35 -25.18 4.45
N ASN A 79 -0.32 -25.38 3.63
CA ASN A 79 -0.05 -26.66 3.01
C ASN A 79 0.55 -27.63 4.04
N LYS A 80 -0.13 -28.73 4.29
CA LYS A 80 0.47 -29.90 4.93
C LYS A 80 1.52 -30.44 3.99
N VAL A 81 2.78 -30.14 4.22
CA VAL A 81 3.88 -30.86 3.58
C VAL A 81 3.78 -32.30 4.09
N ALA A 82 3.63 -33.28 3.19
CA ALA A 82 3.67 -34.67 3.57
C ALA A 82 5.00 -34.93 4.29
N MET A 83 4.92 -35.37 5.56
CA MET A 83 6.09 -35.64 6.36
C MET A 83 6.85 -36.83 5.76
N THR A 84 8.01 -36.56 5.17
CA THR A 84 9.05 -37.55 4.96
C THR A 84 10.10 -37.29 6.05
N ALA A 85 10.38 -38.30 6.88
CA ALA A 85 11.39 -38.22 7.93
C ALA A 85 12.81 -37.99 7.33
N PRO A 86 13.75 -37.25 8.02
CA PRO A 86 13.73 -36.87 9.43
C PRO A 86 13.20 -35.46 9.69
N VAL A 87 12.59 -35.31 10.86
CA VAL A 87 11.97 -34.07 11.34
C VAL A 87 13.03 -33.08 11.80
N SER A 88 13.41 -32.14 10.94
CA SER A 88 13.98 -30.87 11.39
C SER A 88 12.77 -29.95 11.63
N GLN A 89 12.49 -29.66 12.89
CA GLN A 89 11.40 -28.80 13.29
C GLN A 89 11.86 -27.33 13.21
N GLU A 90 12.05 -26.84 12.00
CA GLU A 90 12.09 -25.41 11.72
C GLU A 90 10.76 -25.07 11.06
N SER A 91 9.89 -24.37 11.80
CA SER A 91 8.74 -23.71 11.20
C SER A 91 9.24 -22.51 10.39
N THR A 92 9.79 -22.79 9.22
CA THR A 92 10.18 -21.75 8.27
C THR A 92 8.91 -21.16 7.69
N GLY A 93 8.48 -20.04 8.25
CA GLY A 93 7.40 -19.25 7.66
C GLY A 93 7.80 -18.78 6.26
N ILE A 94 6.82 -18.55 5.41
CA ILE A 94 7.03 -18.04 4.05
C ILE A 94 7.23 -16.53 4.10
N LYS A 95 8.29 -16.06 3.44
CA LYS A 95 8.48 -14.63 3.18
C LYS A 95 7.50 -14.18 2.10
N ILE A 96 6.75 -13.11 2.38
CA ILE A 96 5.83 -12.46 1.46
C ILE A 96 6.44 -11.13 1.06
N ASP A 97 6.41 -10.78 -0.21
CA ASP A 97 6.95 -9.53 -0.71
C ASP A 97 6.14 -8.34 -0.16
N MET A 98 6.86 -7.26 0.15
CA MET A 98 6.21 -6.04 0.62
C MET A 98 5.54 -5.31 -0.54
N THR A 99 4.33 -4.80 -0.27
CA THR A 99 3.53 -4.04 -1.23
C THR A 99 3.26 -2.62 -0.72
N ALA A 100 2.71 -1.77 -1.57
CA ALA A 100 2.27 -0.42 -1.23
C ALA A 100 0.77 -0.24 -1.59
N PRO A 101 0.07 0.62 -0.90
CA PRO A 101 0.46 1.43 0.25
C PRO A 101 0.34 0.71 1.59
N VAL A 102 0.96 1.29 2.63
CA VAL A 102 0.58 1.05 4.01
C VAL A 102 -0.65 1.91 4.29
N GLY A 103 -1.78 1.27 4.54
CA GLY A 103 -3.04 1.92 4.86
C GLY A 103 -3.20 2.12 6.37
N GLN A 104 -3.76 3.25 6.79
CA GLN A 104 -4.13 3.53 8.17
C GLN A 104 -5.51 4.18 8.22
N GLN A 105 -6.42 3.64 9.02
CA GLN A 105 -7.82 4.04 9.09
C GLN A 105 -8.29 4.06 10.53
N GLN A 106 -9.15 5.00 10.89
CA GLN A 106 -9.74 5.04 12.22
C GLN A 106 -10.69 3.84 12.44
N ALA A 107 -10.64 3.24 13.62
CA ALA A 107 -11.47 2.10 14.04
C ALA A 107 -11.98 2.34 15.48
N GLY A 108 -12.98 3.20 15.62
CA GLY A 108 -13.43 3.76 16.89
C GLY A 108 -12.35 4.66 17.48
N GLU A 109 -11.92 4.41 18.71
CA GLU A 109 -10.83 5.13 19.37
C GLU A 109 -9.42 4.58 19.03
N ARG A 110 -9.33 3.60 18.14
CA ARG A 110 -8.11 2.91 17.74
C ARG A 110 -7.83 3.12 16.26
N TRP A 111 -6.69 2.59 15.81
CA TRP A 111 -6.26 2.64 14.41
C TRP A 111 -6.13 1.23 13.85
N ALA A 112 -6.79 0.98 12.73
CA ALA A 112 -6.54 -0.17 11.89
C ALA A 112 -5.43 0.18 10.90
N VAL A 113 -4.31 -0.52 10.97
CA VAL A 113 -3.19 -0.38 10.02
C VAL A 113 -3.11 -1.65 9.19
N SER A 114 -2.91 -1.50 7.90
CA SER A 114 -2.95 -2.62 6.95
C SER A 114 -1.85 -2.56 5.92
N PHE A 115 -1.37 -3.77 5.54
CA PHE A 115 -0.60 -4.01 4.33
C PHE A 115 -1.50 -4.68 3.30
N MET A 116 -1.44 -4.25 2.06
CA MET A 116 -2.02 -5.02 0.96
C MET A 116 -1.19 -6.29 0.76
N MET A 117 -1.83 -7.41 0.47
CA MET A 117 -1.10 -8.62 0.11
C MET A 117 -0.89 -8.69 -1.40
N PRO A 118 0.24 -9.28 -1.88
CA PRO A 118 0.48 -9.43 -3.31
C PRO A 118 -0.68 -10.13 -4.02
N ALA A 119 -0.99 -9.71 -5.24
CA ALA A 119 -2.13 -10.23 -6.01
C ALA A 119 -2.04 -11.73 -6.35
N ALA A 120 -0.83 -12.30 -6.22
CA ALA A 120 -0.62 -13.74 -6.36
C ALA A 120 -1.27 -14.58 -5.24
N TYR A 121 -1.70 -13.95 -4.13
CA TYR A 121 -2.29 -14.63 -2.99
C TYR A 121 -3.79 -14.39 -2.89
N THR A 122 -4.50 -15.40 -2.43
CA THR A 122 -5.90 -15.32 -1.97
C THR A 122 -5.95 -15.52 -0.45
N LEU A 123 -7.12 -15.33 0.18
CA LEU A 123 -7.30 -15.63 1.61
C LEU A 123 -6.96 -17.08 1.96
N GLU A 124 -7.19 -18.00 1.02
CA GLU A 124 -6.97 -19.44 1.20
C GLU A 124 -5.48 -19.82 1.07
N THR A 125 -4.75 -19.13 0.19
CA THR A 125 -3.33 -19.43 -0.08
C THR A 125 -2.35 -18.67 0.81
N LEU A 126 -2.78 -17.55 1.41
CA LEU A 126 -1.95 -16.81 2.37
C LEU A 126 -1.62 -17.66 3.59
N PRO A 127 -0.37 -17.69 4.06
CA PRO A 127 -0.01 -18.33 5.32
C PRO A 127 -0.78 -17.69 6.49
N LYS A 128 -1.07 -18.49 7.51
CA LYS A 128 -1.76 -17.98 8.72
C LYS A 128 -0.78 -17.13 9.54
N PRO A 129 -1.17 -15.92 9.99
CA PRO A 129 -0.38 -15.18 10.96
C PRO A 129 -0.21 -16.00 12.25
N LEU A 130 1.00 -16.01 12.84
CA LEU A 130 1.24 -16.55 14.19
C LEU A 130 0.84 -15.55 15.26
N ASP A 131 0.95 -14.24 14.99
CA ASP A 131 0.42 -13.20 15.87
C ASP A 131 -1.12 -13.14 15.75
N PRO A 132 -1.88 -13.43 16.83
CA PRO A 132 -3.35 -13.41 16.80
C PRO A 132 -3.95 -12.01 16.59
N THR A 133 -3.15 -10.95 16.74
CA THR A 133 -3.58 -9.58 16.50
C THR A 133 -3.53 -9.20 15.02
N VAL A 134 -2.88 -10.00 14.19
CA VAL A 134 -2.86 -9.82 12.73
C VAL A 134 -3.99 -10.63 12.09
N ARG A 135 -4.85 -9.96 11.33
CA ARG A 135 -5.99 -10.57 10.65
C ARG A 135 -5.88 -10.40 9.15
N LEU A 136 -6.25 -11.43 8.42
CA LEU A 136 -6.37 -11.37 6.96
C LEU A 136 -7.83 -11.06 6.58
N ARG A 137 -8.03 -10.08 5.70
CA ARG A 137 -9.36 -9.63 5.30
C ARG A 137 -9.44 -9.40 3.80
N GLN A 138 -10.47 -9.98 3.16
CA GLN A 138 -10.83 -9.67 1.78
C GLN A 138 -11.49 -8.30 1.71
N VAL A 139 -11.03 -7.46 0.80
CA VAL A 139 -11.66 -6.20 0.44
C VAL A 139 -12.31 -6.37 -0.93
N PRO A 140 -13.63 -6.15 -1.06
CA PRO A 140 -14.31 -6.22 -2.35
C PRO A 140 -13.89 -5.05 -3.26
N ALA A 141 -14.20 -5.18 -4.55
CA ALA A 141 -14.08 -4.06 -5.47
C ALA A 141 -14.89 -2.86 -4.95
N ARG A 142 -14.32 -1.66 -5.03
CA ARG A 142 -14.99 -0.46 -4.55
C ARG A 142 -14.51 0.79 -5.27
N ARG A 143 -15.43 1.75 -5.42
CA ARG A 143 -15.12 3.08 -5.93
C ARG A 143 -14.65 3.98 -4.80
N MET A 144 -13.57 4.70 -5.03
CA MET A 144 -12.98 5.60 -4.06
C MET A 144 -12.62 6.94 -4.70
N ALA A 145 -12.81 8.01 -3.95
CA ALA A 145 -12.16 9.28 -4.22
C ALA A 145 -10.76 9.26 -3.58
N ALA A 146 -9.81 9.88 -4.24
CA ALA A 146 -8.42 9.98 -3.81
C ALA A 146 -7.90 11.40 -3.98
N ILE A 147 -7.10 11.87 -3.01
CA ILE A 147 -6.25 13.06 -3.14
C ILE A 147 -4.79 12.64 -2.95
N ARG A 148 -3.92 13.07 -3.88
CA ARG A 148 -2.48 12.79 -3.82
C ARG A 148 -1.72 14.03 -3.41
N TYR A 149 -0.80 13.88 -2.46
CA TYR A 149 0.07 14.95 -1.99
C TYR A 149 1.45 14.43 -1.59
N SER A 150 2.43 15.33 -1.47
CA SER A 150 3.75 15.05 -0.93
C SER A 150 3.94 15.75 0.41
N GLY A 151 4.98 15.39 1.14
CA GLY A 151 5.30 16.01 2.43
C GLY A 151 5.63 15.02 3.52
N PHE A 152 5.82 15.55 4.73
CA PHE A 152 6.02 14.75 5.94
C PHE A 152 4.77 13.94 6.30
N TRP A 153 4.97 12.83 7.01
CA TRP A 153 3.89 12.07 7.62
C TRP A 153 3.47 12.76 8.92
N SER A 154 2.53 13.67 8.82
CA SER A 154 1.99 14.41 9.96
C SER A 154 0.48 14.34 9.98
N GLU A 155 -0.08 14.38 11.19
CA GLU A 155 -1.52 14.42 11.40
C GLU A 155 -2.14 15.67 10.77
N GLU A 156 -1.49 16.83 10.90
CA GLU A 156 -1.92 18.08 10.28
C GLU A 156 -2.03 17.95 8.75
N GLY A 157 -1.00 17.39 8.11
CA GLY A 157 -0.99 17.15 6.67
C GLY A 157 -2.12 16.20 6.23
N TYR A 158 -2.35 15.14 6.99
CA TYR A 158 -3.44 14.21 6.75
C TYR A 158 -4.80 14.90 6.89
N LEU A 159 -5.05 15.60 7.99
CA LEU A 159 -6.34 16.25 8.28
C LEU A 159 -6.68 17.33 7.24
N ARG A 160 -5.69 18.14 6.84
CA ARG A 160 -5.86 19.15 5.79
C ARG A 160 -6.27 18.52 4.45
N ASN A 161 -5.59 17.45 4.02
CA ASN A 161 -5.91 16.79 2.75
C ASN A 161 -7.23 15.98 2.84
N LYS A 162 -7.54 15.40 4.01
CA LYS A 162 -8.85 14.79 4.28
C LYS A 162 -9.98 15.81 4.10
N ALA A 163 -9.85 17.00 4.70
CA ALA A 163 -10.87 18.04 4.57
C ALA A 163 -11.04 18.52 3.12
N ALA A 164 -9.94 18.71 2.40
CA ALA A 164 -9.99 19.08 0.98
C ALA A 164 -10.71 18.01 0.13
N LEU A 165 -10.41 16.72 0.38
CA LEU A 165 -11.06 15.63 -0.35
C LEU A 165 -12.55 15.52 -0.04
N VAL A 166 -12.96 15.70 1.23
CA VAL A 166 -14.38 15.69 1.63
C VAL A 166 -15.12 16.81 0.92
N SER A 167 -14.59 18.04 0.95
CA SER A 167 -15.21 19.18 0.26
C SER A 167 -15.33 18.97 -1.25
N TRP A 168 -14.32 18.35 -1.87
CA TRP A 168 -14.36 18.03 -3.30
C TRP A 168 -15.43 16.98 -3.62
N ILE A 169 -15.56 15.92 -2.79
CA ILE A 169 -16.63 14.89 -2.92
C ILE A 169 -18.02 15.54 -2.82
N GLU A 170 -18.23 16.41 -1.84
CA GLU A 170 -19.49 17.13 -1.64
C GLU A 170 -19.83 18.04 -2.83
N ASN A 171 -18.85 18.80 -3.35
CA ASN A 171 -19.02 19.65 -4.52
C ASN A 171 -19.38 18.87 -5.80
N LYS A 172 -18.96 17.60 -5.89
CA LYS A 172 -19.35 16.67 -6.96
C LYS A 172 -20.76 16.07 -6.77
N GLY A 173 -21.44 16.36 -5.67
CA GLY A 173 -22.72 15.75 -5.33
C GLY A 173 -22.60 14.25 -4.94
N LEU A 174 -21.40 13.78 -4.64
CA LEU A 174 -21.15 12.41 -4.23
C LEU A 174 -21.22 12.27 -2.71
N LYS A 175 -21.42 11.05 -2.22
CA LYS A 175 -21.50 10.78 -0.78
C LYS A 175 -20.27 10.00 -0.32
N ALA A 176 -19.56 10.54 0.67
CA ALA A 176 -18.50 9.83 1.36
C ALA A 176 -19.07 8.67 2.21
N VAL A 177 -18.45 7.50 2.16
CA VAL A 177 -18.88 6.28 2.87
C VAL A 177 -17.72 5.71 3.68
N GLY A 178 -17.95 5.53 4.98
CA GLY A 178 -16.95 4.97 5.89
C GLY A 178 -15.81 5.93 6.23
N GLU A 179 -14.83 5.40 6.93
CA GLU A 179 -13.70 6.19 7.42
C GLU A 179 -12.63 6.38 6.34
N PRO A 180 -12.01 7.56 6.26
CA PRO A 180 -10.90 7.83 5.35
C PRO A 180 -9.69 6.97 5.66
N ILE A 181 -8.97 6.57 4.60
CA ILE A 181 -7.72 5.82 4.70
C ILE A 181 -6.56 6.77 4.39
N TRP A 182 -5.60 6.86 5.29
CA TRP A 182 -4.30 7.46 5.00
C TRP A 182 -3.38 6.41 4.39
N ALA A 183 -3.00 6.58 3.12
CA ALA A 183 -2.21 5.66 2.34
C ALA A 183 -0.78 6.22 2.12
N ARG A 184 0.23 5.48 2.58
CA ARG A 184 1.65 5.87 2.52
C ARG A 184 2.39 4.90 1.61
N TYR A 185 3.02 5.42 0.54
CA TYR A 185 3.61 4.61 -0.52
C TYR A 185 5.13 4.45 -0.41
N ASN A 186 5.80 5.31 0.33
CA ASN A 186 7.25 5.35 0.39
C ASN A 186 7.81 4.85 1.73
N ALA A 187 9.07 4.47 1.71
CA ALA A 187 9.81 4.14 2.92
C ALA A 187 10.05 5.38 3.80
N PRO A 188 10.21 5.23 5.13
CA PRO A 188 10.37 6.37 6.05
C PRO A 188 11.62 7.22 5.80
N PHE A 189 12.67 6.66 5.17
CA PHE A 189 13.88 7.37 4.80
C PHE A 189 13.82 8.09 3.45
N SER A 190 12.71 7.97 2.72
CA SER A 190 12.50 8.73 1.47
C SER A 190 12.45 10.22 1.74
N LEU A 191 13.01 11.02 0.81
CA LEU A 191 12.96 12.48 0.90
C LEU A 191 11.51 12.96 0.96
N TRP A 192 11.18 13.81 1.92
CA TRP A 192 9.81 14.21 2.22
C TRP A 192 9.06 14.80 1.01
N PHE A 193 9.74 15.58 0.18
CA PHE A 193 9.14 16.23 -1.00
C PHE A 193 8.92 15.27 -2.18
N LEU A 194 9.54 14.06 -2.16
CA LEU A 194 9.32 13.00 -3.15
C LEU A 194 8.31 11.95 -2.66
N ARG A 195 7.87 12.03 -1.40
CA ARG A 195 6.92 11.05 -0.87
C ARG A 195 5.57 11.20 -1.55
N ARG A 196 4.97 10.07 -1.88
CA ARG A 196 3.58 9.94 -2.28
C ARG A 196 2.75 9.56 -1.08
N ASN A 197 1.90 10.47 -0.64
CA ASN A 197 0.86 10.25 0.34
C ASN A 197 -0.49 10.42 -0.35
N GLU A 198 -1.48 9.67 0.10
CA GLU A 198 -2.85 9.81 -0.38
C GLU A 198 -3.84 9.74 0.78
N VAL A 199 -4.96 10.44 0.66
CA VAL A 199 -6.16 10.15 1.42
C VAL A 199 -7.15 9.52 0.46
N LEU A 200 -7.73 8.41 0.88
CA LEU A 200 -8.70 7.64 0.11
C LEU A 200 -10.01 7.57 0.89
N ILE A 201 -11.14 7.87 0.24
CA ILE A 201 -12.48 7.78 0.82
C ILE A 201 -13.37 6.97 -0.11
N SER A 202 -14.03 5.93 0.39
CA SER A 202 -15.05 5.22 -0.39
C SER A 202 -16.21 6.17 -0.69
N ILE A 203 -16.73 6.10 -1.92
CA ILE A 203 -17.87 6.93 -2.35
C ILE A 203 -19.02 6.04 -2.82
N GLY A 204 -20.23 6.46 -2.45
CA GLY A 204 -21.48 5.90 -2.95
C GLY A 204 -22.22 6.92 -3.81
N ASN A 205 -23.16 6.42 -4.60
CA ASN A 205 -24.11 7.25 -5.33
C ASN A 205 -25.16 7.82 -4.39
#